data_f6f7e4e375c74c29ee8bd652184595cd
#
_entry.id   f6f7e4e375c74c29ee8bd652184595cd
#
_cell.length_a   1.000
_cell.length_b   1.000
_cell.length_c   1.000
_cell.angle_alpha   90.00
_cell.angle_beta   90.00
_cell.angle_gamma   90.00
#
_symmetry.space_group_name_H-M   'P 1'
#
loop_
_entity.id
_entity.type
_entity.pdbx_description
1 polymer ?
#
loop_
_entity_poly.entity_id
_entity_poly.type
_entity_poly.pdbx_seq_one_letter_code
_entity_poly.pdbx_strand_id
1 'polypeptide(L)'
;MQPPETATQQMAEASLETPVGTLCVGEQDGAIVRLTWQAAPAGVAGSALTAEALAQLRAYFAHELTAFDLPLAVAGSDFQCAVCAAMSAIPLGETRTYGEIAKDLGAAAQPVGNACGANPIPVIIPCHRVLGASGLGGFSGAGGVETKVALLRHEGAAGLLI
;
A
#
# COMPACT_ATOMS: atom_id res chain seq x y z
N MET A 1 -37.40 10.98 -8.62
CA MET A 1 -36.75 10.65 -7.35
C MET A 1 -35.27 10.41 -7.57
N GLN A 2 -34.45 11.11 -6.85
CA GLN A 2 -33.01 10.97 -7.00
C GLN A 2 -32.50 9.78 -6.22
N PRO A 3 -31.79 8.85 -6.85
CA PRO A 3 -31.21 7.74 -6.13
C PRO A 3 -30.17 8.23 -5.13
N PRO A 4 -30.00 7.55 -4.03
CA PRO A 4 -29.03 7.96 -3.01
C PRO A 4 -27.63 7.45 -3.31
N GLU A 5 -27.15 7.64 -4.52
CA GLU A 5 -25.83 7.14 -4.88
C GLU A 5 -24.74 7.72 -4.02
N THR A 6 -24.88 9.00 -3.66
CA THR A 6 -23.86 9.63 -2.83
C THR A 6 -23.75 8.96 -1.49
N ALA A 7 -24.88 8.54 -0.89
CA ALA A 7 -24.83 7.84 0.38
C ALA A 7 -24.18 6.47 0.25
N THR A 8 -24.47 5.74 -0.87
CA THR A 8 -23.88 4.43 -1.09
C THR A 8 -22.44 4.50 -1.50
N GLN A 9 -21.98 5.68 -1.97
CA GLN A 9 -20.60 5.87 -2.38
C GLN A 9 -19.70 6.29 -1.21
N GLN A 10 -20.27 6.54 -0.05
CA GLN A 10 -19.47 6.97 1.09
C GLN A 10 -18.54 5.86 1.53
N MET A 11 -17.26 6.20 1.68
CA MET A 11 -16.23 5.25 2.07
C MET A 11 -16.26 5.05 3.58
N ALA A 12 -16.14 3.79 4.01
CA ALA A 12 -15.88 3.51 5.42
C ALA A 12 -14.39 3.70 5.68
N GLU A 13 -14.03 4.34 6.79
CA GLU A 13 -12.63 4.63 7.09
C GLU A 13 -12.35 4.38 8.55
N ALA A 14 -11.13 3.91 8.83
CA ALA A 14 -10.65 3.71 10.19
C ALA A 14 -9.14 3.88 10.21
N SER A 15 -8.60 4.36 11.33
CA SER A 15 -7.18 4.65 11.44
C SER A 15 -6.58 4.08 12.71
N LEU A 16 -5.24 3.94 12.71
CA LEU A 16 -4.50 3.52 13.89
C LEU A 16 -3.13 4.17 13.89
N GLU A 17 -2.54 4.27 15.08
CA GLU A 17 -1.17 4.72 15.23
C GLU A 17 -0.22 3.56 14.98
N THR A 18 0.85 3.81 14.24
CA THR A 18 1.87 2.81 13.93
C THR A 18 3.26 3.40 14.11
N PRO A 19 4.32 2.58 14.09
CA PRO A 19 5.69 3.11 14.14
C PRO A 19 6.05 4.04 12.99
N VAL A 20 5.29 4.01 11.88
CA VAL A 20 5.54 4.91 10.74
C VAL A 20 4.50 6.01 10.66
N GLY A 21 3.72 6.22 11.71
CA GLY A 21 2.72 7.28 11.79
C GLY A 21 1.30 6.77 11.80
N THR A 22 0.35 7.70 11.76
CA THR A 22 -1.07 7.35 11.75
C THR A 22 -1.45 6.89 10.34
N LEU A 23 -2.00 5.69 10.24
CA LEU A 23 -2.46 5.12 8.97
C LEU A 23 -3.97 5.00 8.98
N CYS A 24 -4.59 5.39 7.87
CA CYS A 24 -6.04 5.32 7.69
C CYS A 24 -6.33 4.43 6.47
N VAL A 25 -7.22 3.47 6.64
CA VAL A 25 -7.66 2.62 5.52
C VAL A 25 -9.09 2.98 5.16
N GLY A 26 -9.39 2.92 3.86
CA GLY A 26 -10.73 3.18 3.34
C GLY A 26 -11.26 1.96 2.62
N GLU A 27 -12.53 1.64 2.87
CA GLU A 27 -13.23 0.54 2.23
C GLU A 27 -14.40 1.07 1.44
N GLN A 28 -14.57 0.54 0.24
CA GLN A 28 -15.72 0.85 -0.61
C GLN A 28 -16.13 -0.41 -1.35
N ASP A 29 -17.43 -0.69 -1.33
CA ASP A 29 -18.00 -1.83 -2.07
C ASP A 29 -17.33 -3.17 -1.73
N GLY A 30 -16.97 -3.36 -0.47
CA GLY A 30 -16.45 -4.64 0.01
C GLY A 30 -14.97 -4.88 -0.23
N ALA A 31 -14.21 -3.84 -0.59
CA ALA A 31 -12.76 -3.96 -0.78
C ALA A 31 -12.05 -2.75 -0.19
N ILE A 32 -10.81 -2.96 0.26
CA ILE A 32 -9.94 -1.85 0.64
C ILE A 32 -9.48 -1.17 -0.63
N VAL A 33 -9.67 0.16 -0.69
CA VAL A 33 -9.37 0.95 -1.88
C VAL A 33 -8.30 2.00 -1.62
N ARG A 34 -7.95 2.27 -0.37
CA ARG A 34 -7.04 3.35 -0.04
C ARG A 34 -6.36 3.14 1.31
N LEU A 35 -5.12 3.57 1.40
CA LEU A 35 -4.40 3.73 2.66
C LEU A 35 -3.67 5.07 2.61
N THR A 36 -3.89 5.89 3.64
CA THR A 36 -3.29 7.22 3.71
C THR A 36 -2.68 7.46 5.09
N TRP A 37 -1.81 8.46 5.18
CA TRP A 37 -1.15 8.85 6.43
C TRP A 37 -1.94 9.98 7.08
N GLN A 38 -3.05 9.63 7.67
CA GLN A 38 -3.89 10.62 8.37
C GLN A 38 -4.84 9.89 9.32
N ALA A 39 -5.43 10.64 10.24
CA ALA A 39 -6.49 10.09 11.08
C ALA A 39 -7.78 9.96 10.27
N ALA A 40 -8.62 9.02 10.65
CA ALA A 40 -9.92 8.88 10.01
C ALA A 40 -10.74 10.16 10.24
N PRO A 41 -11.48 10.62 9.22
CA PRO A 41 -12.27 11.85 9.37
C PRO A 41 -13.34 11.70 10.44
N ALA A 42 -13.62 12.81 11.14
CA ALA A 42 -14.68 12.82 12.14
C ALA A 42 -16.04 12.55 11.47
N GLY A 43 -16.85 11.73 12.11
CA GLY A 43 -18.18 11.40 11.61
C GLY A 43 -18.21 10.31 10.55
N VAL A 44 -17.07 9.79 10.15
CA VAL A 44 -17.02 8.68 9.20
C VAL A 44 -16.86 7.38 10.00
N ALA A 45 -17.74 6.43 9.75
CA ALA A 45 -17.72 5.16 10.46
C ALA A 45 -16.79 4.16 9.76
N GLY A 46 -16.19 3.28 10.54
CA GLY A 46 -15.48 2.12 10.01
C GLY A 46 -16.45 1.00 9.67
N SER A 47 -15.89 -0.10 9.19
CA SER A 47 -16.65 -1.29 8.82
C SER A 47 -15.94 -2.53 9.38
N ALA A 48 -16.56 -3.69 9.24
CA ALA A 48 -15.92 -4.93 9.62
C ALA A 48 -14.62 -5.12 8.83
N LEU A 49 -14.62 -4.77 7.55
CA LEU A 49 -13.41 -4.92 6.73
C LEU A 49 -12.32 -3.92 7.14
N THR A 50 -12.64 -2.65 7.43
CA THR A 50 -11.61 -1.75 7.92
C THR A 50 -11.06 -2.20 9.26
N ALA A 51 -11.89 -2.76 10.14
CA ALA A 51 -11.42 -3.31 11.40
C ALA A 51 -10.45 -4.47 11.18
N GLU A 52 -10.74 -5.34 10.22
CA GLU A 52 -9.86 -6.45 9.89
C GLU A 52 -8.54 -5.93 9.30
N ALA A 53 -8.61 -4.90 8.46
CA ALA A 53 -7.41 -4.29 7.90
C ALA A 53 -6.52 -3.71 9.01
N LEU A 54 -7.12 -3.02 9.99
CA LEU A 54 -6.35 -2.49 11.11
C LEU A 54 -5.74 -3.60 11.95
N ALA A 55 -6.47 -4.70 12.16
CA ALA A 55 -5.95 -5.84 12.91
C ALA A 55 -4.74 -6.43 12.19
N GLN A 56 -4.80 -6.55 10.87
CA GLN A 56 -3.67 -7.07 10.10
C GLN A 56 -2.49 -6.09 10.09
N LEU A 57 -2.74 -4.80 10.03
CA LEU A 57 -1.68 -3.81 10.14
C LEU A 57 -1.00 -3.89 11.51
N ARG A 58 -1.77 -4.03 12.60
CA ARG A 58 -1.18 -4.23 13.92
C ARG A 58 -0.31 -5.48 13.96
N ALA A 59 -0.80 -6.58 13.40
CA ALA A 59 -0.04 -7.83 13.36
C ALA A 59 1.24 -7.67 12.52
N TYR A 60 1.15 -6.95 11.41
CA TYR A 60 2.32 -6.66 10.58
C TYR A 60 3.40 -5.92 11.40
N PHE A 61 3.03 -4.84 12.09
CA PHE A 61 4.00 -4.08 12.88
C PHE A 61 4.45 -4.81 14.14
N ALA A 62 3.71 -5.82 14.57
CA ALA A 62 4.11 -6.69 15.69
C ALA A 62 4.96 -7.89 15.24
N HIS A 63 5.31 -7.97 13.96
CA HIS A 63 6.04 -9.09 13.36
C HIS A 63 5.29 -10.42 13.46
N GLU A 64 3.97 -10.34 13.40
CA GLU A 64 3.11 -11.52 13.51
C GLU A 64 2.39 -11.84 12.20
N LEU A 65 2.63 -11.06 11.15
CA LEU A 65 1.98 -11.22 9.86
C LEU A 65 3.02 -11.12 8.76
N THR A 66 3.04 -12.08 7.84
CA THR A 66 3.98 -12.06 6.71
C THR A 66 3.32 -11.64 5.40
N ALA A 67 2.00 -11.74 5.32
CA ALA A 67 1.25 -11.34 4.11
C ALA A 67 -0.12 -10.86 4.53
N PHE A 68 -0.59 -9.79 3.88
CA PHE A 68 -1.95 -9.30 4.09
C PHE A 68 -2.93 -10.17 3.33
N ASP A 69 -4.07 -10.45 3.95
CA ASP A 69 -5.15 -11.22 3.34
C ASP A 69 -6.42 -10.37 3.39
N LEU A 70 -6.55 -9.46 2.44
CA LEU A 70 -7.64 -8.49 2.38
C LEU A 70 -8.11 -8.36 0.94
N PRO A 71 -9.42 -8.23 0.71
CA PRO A 71 -9.89 -7.89 -0.63
C PRO A 71 -9.46 -6.46 -0.96
N LEU A 72 -8.77 -6.30 -2.06
CA LEU A 72 -8.25 -5.01 -2.52
C LEU A 72 -8.86 -4.68 -3.87
N ALA A 73 -9.14 -3.39 -4.09
CA ALA A 73 -9.55 -2.91 -5.40
C ALA A 73 -8.70 -1.69 -5.74
N VAL A 74 -7.96 -1.78 -6.84
CA VAL A 74 -7.09 -0.73 -7.32
C VAL A 74 -7.78 -0.05 -8.49
N ALA A 75 -8.10 1.23 -8.32
CA ALA A 75 -8.63 2.04 -9.40
C ALA A 75 -7.47 2.47 -10.30
N GLY A 76 -7.72 2.49 -11.61
CA GLY A 76 -6.71 2.92 -12.56
C GLY A 76 -6.68 2.04 -13.79
N SER A 77 -5.63 2.24 -14.60
CA SER A 77 -5.46 1.50 -15.86
C SER A 77 -5.11 0.04 -15.59
N ASP A 78 -5.20 -0.77 -16.63
CA ASP A 78 -4.76 -2.16 -16.55
C ASP A 78 -3.28 -2.23 -16.18
N PHE A 79 -2.48 -1.30 -16.69
CA PHE A 79 -1.05 -1.24 -16.35
C PHE A 79 -0.85 -0.95 -14.86
N GLN A 80 -1.60 0.01 -14.30
CA GLN A 80 -1.55 0.32 -12.87
C GLN A 80 -1.88 -0.91 -12.04
N CYS A 81 -2.93 -1.63 -12.42
CA CYS A 81 -3.33 -2.85 -11.72
C CYS A 81 -2.26 -3.93 -11.83
N ALA A 82 -1.63 -4.06 -13.01
CA ALA A 82 -0.58 -5.05 -13.21
C ALA A 82 0.65 -4.75 -12.36
N VAL A 83 1.04 -3.48 -12.25
CA VAL A 83 2.17 -3.10 -11.40
C VAL A 83 1.84 -3.37 -9.93
N CYS A 84 0.63 -3.04 -9.49
CA CYS A 84 0.23 -3.31 -8.11
C CYS A 84 0.22 -4.81 -7.81
N ALA A 85 -0.22 -5.64 -8.76
CA ALA A 85 -0.18 -7.09 -8.61
C ALA A 85 1.27 -7.60 -8.51
N ALA A 86 2.16 -7.05 -9.33
CA ALA A 86 3.58 -7.43 -9.28
C ALA A 86 4.20 -7.05 -7.94
N MET A 87 3.86 -5.89 -7.40
CA MET A 87 4.35 -5.47 -6.09
C MET A 87 3.82 -6.38 -4.98
N SER A 88 2.53 -6.72 -5.05
CA SER A 88 1.92 -7.58 -4.04
C SER A 88 2.54 -8.98 -4.02
N ALA A 89 3.16 -9.40 -5.10
CA ALA A 89 3.82 -10.70 -5.20
C ALA A 89 5.22 -10.70 -4.58
N ILE A 90 5.77 -9.55 -4.18
CA ILE A 90 7.09 -9.49 -3.56
C ILE A 90 6.96 -9.92 -2.11
N PRO A 91 7.62 -11.03 -1.70
CA PRO A 91 7.50 -11.51 -0.32
C PRO A 91 8.12 -10.55 0.69
N LEU A 92 7.64 -10.63 1.92
CA LEU A 92 8.22 -9.88 3.02
C LEU A 92 9.70 -10.21 3.15
N GLY A 93 10.53 -9.19 3.32
CA GLY A 93 11.97 -9.35 3.44
C GLY A 93 12.72 -9.34 2.11
N GLU A 94 11.99 -9.30 0.98
CA GLU A 94 12.60 -9.27 -0.34
C GLU A 94 12.32 -7.95 -1.03
N THR A 95 13.12 -7.66 -2.06
CA THR A 95 12.98 -6.45 -2.86
C THR A 95 13.15 -6.79 -4.33
N ARG A 96 12.61 -5.93 -5.19
CA ARG A 96 12.83 -5.99 -6.64
C ARG A 96 13.12 -4.59 -7.13
N THR A 97 13.74 -4.49 -8.30
CA THR A 97 13.96 -3.17 -8.91
C THR A 97 12.82 -2.84 -9.86
N TYR A 98 12.67 -1.53 -10.13
CA TYR A 98 11.70 -1.10 -11.15
C TYR A 98 11.96 -1.78 -12.49
N GLY A 99 13.26 -1.94 -12.85
CA GLY A 99 13.62 -2.59 -14.09
C GLY A 99 13.24 -4.05 -14.16
N GLU A 100 13.34 -4.77 -13.04
CA GLU A 100 12.94 -6.17 -12.99
C GLU A 100 11.44 -6.33 -13.21
N ILE A 101 10.63 -5.49 -12.56
CA ILE A 101 9.18 -5.50 -12.76
C ILE A 101 8.86 -5.12 -14.20
N ALA A 102 9.52 -4.09 -14.72
CA ALA A 102 9.31 -3.64 -16.09
C ALA A 102 9.57 -4.77 -17.09
N LYS A 103 10.65 -5.53 -16.88
CA LYS A 103 10.98 -6.64 -17.76
C LYS A 103 9.87 -7.69 -17.75
N ASP A 104 9.34 -8.03 -16.57
CA ASP A 104 8.27 -9.01 -16.46
C ASP A 104 6.99 -8.54 -17.16
N LEU A 105 6.72 -7.23 -17.15
CA LEU A 105 5.51 -6.68 -17.74
C LEU A 105 5.67 -6.23 -19.19
N GLY A 106 6.87 -6.37 -19.75
CA GLY A 106 7.13 -5.91 -21.12
C GLY A 106 7.06 -4.39 -21.23
N ALA A 107 7.51 -3.67 -20.22
CA ALA A 107 7.41 -2.21 -20.12
C ALA A 107 8.80 -1.61 -19.84
N ALA A 108 8.88 -0.28 -19.79
CA ALA A 108 10.09 0.42 -19.37
C ALA A 108 10.04 0.71 -17.86
N ALA A 109 11.19 0.96 -17.28
CA ALA A 109 11.29 1.16 -15.83
C ALA A 109 10.58 2.43 -15.37
N GLN A 110 10.61 3.51 -16.16
CA GLN A 110 10.01 4.77 -15.73
C GLN A 110 8.49 4.69 -15.57
N PRO A 111 7.72 4.12 -16.53
CA PRO A 111 6.29 3.92 -16.30
C PRO A 111 6.01 3.05 -15.08
N VAL A 112 6.83 2.04 -14.80
CA VAL A 112 6.67 1.22 -13.60
C VAL A 112 6.89 2.07 -12.35
N GLY A 113 7.94 2.89 -12.34
CA GLY A 113 8.19 3.81 -11.23
C GLY A 113 7.03 4.76 -10.99
N ASN A 114 6.46 5.31 -12.07
CA ASN A 114 5.29 6.19 -11.96
C ASN A 114 4.10 5.45 -11.36
N ALA A 115 3.86 4.23 -11.81
CA ALA A 115 2.75 3.42 -11.29
C ALA A 115 2.97 3.05 -9.82
N CYS A 116 4.21 2.76 -9.42
CA CYS A 116 4.51 2.53 -8.00
C CYS A 116 4.22 3.78 -7.17
N GLY A 117 4.56 4.96 -7.68
CA GLY A 117 4.28 6.21 -7.00
C GLY A 117 2.80 6.54 -6.91
N ALA A 118 1.98 5.96 -7.79
CA ALA A 118 0.53 6.15 -7.79
C ALA A 118 -0.22 5.03 -7.04
N ASN A 119 0.48 4.19 -6.31
CA ASN A 119 -0.11 3.10 -5.52
C ASN A 119 -1.12 3.67 -4.53
N PRO A 120 -2.41 3.30 -4.61
CA PRO A 120 -3.41 3.86 -3.70
C PRO A 120 -3.44 3.19 -2.33
N ILE A 121 -2.76 2.06 -2.16
CA ILE A 121 -2.83 1.26 -0.92
C ILE A 121 -1.41 0.90 -0.46
N PRO A 122 -0.55 1.92 -0.19
CA PRO A 122 0.82 1.62 0.22
C PRO A 122 0.86 0.82 1.53
N VAL A 123 1.96 0.21 1.84
CA VAL A 123 2.19 -0.73 2.94
C VAL A 123 1.52 -2.08 2.66
N ILE A 124 0.22 -2.11 2.43
CA ILE A 124 -0.52 -3.34 2.10
C ILE A 124 -0.10 -3.83 0.72
N ILE A 125 -0.10 -2.93 -0.28
CA ILE A 125 0.57 -3.20 -1.55
C ILE A 125 1.98 -2.63 -1.42
N PRO A 126 3.01 -3.48 -1.35
CA PRO A 126 4.31 -3.06 -0.81
C PRO A 126 5.19 -2.33 -1.81
N CYS A 127 4.81 -1.11 -2.19
CA CYS A 127 5.64 -0.31 -3.08
C CYS A 127 7.00 0.04 -2.47
N HIS A 128 7.14 -0.05 -1.14
CA HIS A 128 8.42 0.14 -0.49
C HIS A 128 9.43 -0.96 -0.81
N ARG A 129 8.98 -2.10 -1.33
CA ARG A 129 9.87 -3.22 -1.72
C ARG A 129 10.43 -3.07 -3.13
N VAL A 130 10.11 -1.96 -3.82
CA VAL A 130 10.63 -1.72 -5.16
C VAL A 130 11.71 -0.65 -5.09
N LEU A 131 12.89 -0.97 -5.59
CA LEU A 131 14.08 -0.13 -5.48
C LEU A 131 14.53 0.33 -6.85
N GLY A 132 15.32 1.42 -6.87
CA GLY A 132 16.02 1.83 -8.08
C GLY A 132 17.20 0.93 -8.37
N ALA A 133 17.75 1.05 -9.59
CA ALA A 133 18.88 0.23 -10.00
C ALA A 133 20.14 0.47 -9.17
N SER A 134 20.32 1.70 -8.68
CA SER A 134 21.51 2.09 -7.93
C SER A 134 21.19 2.72 -6.58
N GLY A 135 19.95 2.61 -6.10
CA GLY A 135 19.58 3.21 -4.82
C GLY A 135 18.16 2.86 -4.44
N LEU A 136 17.66 3.52 -3.41
CA LEU A 136 16.36 3.21 -2.84
C LEU A 136 15.19 3.57 -3.76
N GLY A 137 15.36 4.54 -4.65
CA GLY A 137 14.24 5.09 -5.38
C GLY A 137 13.39 5.98 -4.50
N GLY A 138 12.19 6.32 -4.97
CA GLY A 138 11.28 7.19 -4.24
C GLY A 138 10.25 6.44 -3.43
N PHE A 139 9.45 7.19 -2.70
CA PHE A 139 8.31 6.66 -1.97
C PHE A 139 7.29 7.78 -1.82
N SER A 140 6.03 7.48 -2.15
CA SER A 140 4.97 8.48 -2.15
C SER A 140 4.25 8.64 -0.82
N GLY A 141 4.50 7.75 0.14
CA GLY A 141 3.91 7.87 1.47
C GLY A 141 4.50 9.02 2.26
N ALA A 142 3.85 9.38 3.37
CA ALA A 142 4.33 10.45 4.22
C ALA A 142 5.72 10.10 4.76
N GLY A 143 6.61 11.10 4.80
CA GLY A 143 7.99 10.91 5.21
C GLY A 143 8.91 10.47 4.09
N GLY A 144 8.39 10.15 2.90
CA GLY A 144 9.19 9.82 1.73
C GLY A 144 10.15 8.66 1.96
N VAL A 145 11.40 8.84 1.55
CA VAL A 145 12.41 7.80 1.63
C VAL A 145 12.67 7.34 3.06
N GLU A 146 12.52 8.21 4.05
CA GLU A 146 12.71 7.82 5.44
C GLU A 146 11.69 6.76 5.87
N THR A 147 10.42 6.94 5.47
CA THR A 147 9.39 5.94 5.76
C THR A 147 9.67 4.64 5.00
N LYS A 148 10.12 4.74 3.75
CA LYS A 148 10.51 3.57 2.96
C LYS A 148 11.59 2.77 3.67
N VAL A 149 12.62 3.45 4.16
CA VAL A 149 13.72 2.82 4.92
C VAL A 149 13.18 2.16 6.18
N ALA A 150 12.29 2.85 6.91
CA ALA A 150 11.73 2.30 8.15
C ALA A 150 10.95 1.00 7.87
N LEU A 151 10.17 0.96 6.79
CA LEU A 151 9.42 -0.23 6.44
C LEU A 151 10.36 -1.38 6.03
N LEU A 152 11.39 -1.08 5.24
CA LEU A 152 12.34 -2.10 4.81
C LEU A 152 13.12 -2.67 6.00
N ARG A 153 13.53 -1.80 6.94
CA ARG A 153 14.17 -2.26 8.18
C ARG A 153 13.25 -3.13 9.01
N HIS A 154 12.00 -2.70 9.12
CA HIS A 154 11.00 -3.44 9.86
C HIS A 154 10.87 -4.86 9.32
N GLU A 155 10.94 -5.01 8.00
CA GLU A 155 10.82 -6.30 7.34
C GLU A 155 12.11 -7.09 7.31
N GLY A 156 13.22 -6.50 7.73
CA GLY A 156 14.51 -7.16 7.67
C GLY A 156 14.94 -7.44 6.24
N ALA A 157 14.69 -6.51 5.31
CA ALA A 157 15.00 -6.72 3.90
C ALA A 157 16.49 -6.98 3.73
N ALA A 158 16.81 -8.08 3.04
CA ALA A 158 18.19 -8.53 2.88
C ALA A 158 19.00 -7.56 2.02
N GLY A 159 20.26 -7.34 2.41
CA GLY A 159 21.18 -6.52 1.63
C GLY A 159 21.07 -5.03 1.86
N LEU A 160 20.20 -4.60 2.75
CA LEU A 160 20.08 -3.19 3.08
C LEU A 160 20.90 -2.86 4.31
N LEU A 161 21.87 -1.98 4.14
CA LEU A 161 22.76 -1.53 5.22
C LEU A 161 22.30 -0.14 5.67
N ILE A 162 21.24 -0.15 6.43
CA ILE A 162 20.64 1.10 6.87
C ILE A 162 20.37 1.08 8.36
#